data_2e8e1a4d7976bc8b0ce679f856813f82
#
_entry.id   2e8e1a4d7976bc8b0ce679f856813f82
#
_cell.length_a   1.000
_cell.length_b   1.000
_cell.length_c   1.000
_cell.angle_alpha   90.00
_cell.angle_beta   90.00
_cell.angle_gamma   90.00
#
_symmetry.space_group_name_H-M   'P 1'
#
loop_
_entity.id
_entity.type
_entity.pdbx_description
1 polymer ?
#
loop_
_entity_poly.entity_id
_entity_poly.type
_entity_poly.pdbx_seq_one_letter_code
_entity_poly.pdbx_strand_id
1 'polypeptide(L)'
;MNTLINNTIRFSVSTLSCAVLATAMVACDGSSAPQVKATAGIPAGLISKGPATGTGVSAVKATAKQGETITLVGRIGGSEDPFGQDRAVFTIVDPALKSCSDAGDPDHCATPWDYCCEDRGALKRGTATIEITDSNGRPLKVAVRGMSGLDPLAVVAVTGTVSEQNDAGLLVVRATKIEVR
;
A
#
# COMPACT_ATOMS: atom_id res chain seq x y z
N MET A 1 -15.75 -63.88 -3.70
CA MET A 1 -15.84 -64.13 -5.17
C MET A 1 -14.98 -63.06 -5.80
N ASN A 2 -13.69 -63.37 -5.99
CA ASN A 2 -12.99 -63.54 -7.28
C ASN A 2 -13.10 -62.26 -8.14
N THR A 3 -12.06 -61.59 -8.59
CA THR A 3 -10.94 -62.12 -9.37
C THR A 3 -9.81 -61.11 -9.44
N LEU A 4 -8.58 -61.56 -9.16
CA LEU A 4 -7.30 -60.95 -9.51
C LEU A 4 -7.09 -60.97 -11.04
N ILE A 5 -6.60 -59.89 -11.62
CA ILE A 5 -5.88 -59.98 -12.89
C ILE A 5 -4.57 -59.23 -12.77
N ASN A 6 -3.54 -60.04 -12.72
CA ASN A 6 -2.12 -59.70 -12.91
C ASN A 6 -1.90 -59.41 -14.41
N ASN A 7 -1.19 -58.36 -14.75
CA ASN A 7 -0.56 -58.27 -16.06
C ASN A 7 0.86 -57.71 -15.99
N THR A 8 1.78 -58.62 -16.03
CA THR A 8 3.22 -58.45 -16.15
C THR A 8 3.58 -58.43 -17.64
N ILE A 9 4.18 -57.39 -18.16
CA ILE A 9 4.88 -57.41 -19.46
C ILE A 9 6.10 -56.51 -19.41
N ARG A 10 7.24 -57.05 -19.23
CA ARG A 10 8.42 -57.28 -20.10
C ARG A 10 9.21 -56.02 -20.51
N PHE A 11 10.41 -56.03 -20.01
CA PHE A 11 11.58 -55.28 -20.46
C PHE A 11 11.84 -55.41 -21.96
N SER A 12 12.21 -54.31 -22.59
CA SER A 12 13.00 -54.37 -23.81
C SER A 12 14.09 -53.30 -23.72
N VAL A 13 15.29 -53.75 -23.59
CA VAL A 13 16.54 -53.00 -23.70
C VAL A 13 16.85 -52.85 -25.18
N SER A 14 17.06 -51.64 -25.65
CA SER A 14 17.70 -51.39 -26.92
C SER A 14 18.75 -50.26 -26.79
N THR A 15 19.95 -50.66 -27.05
CA THR A 15 21.20 -49.89 -27.03
C THR A 15 21.39 -49.12 -28.35
N LEU A 16 22.23 -48.09 -28.26
CA LEU A 16 23.04 -47.39 -29.24
C LEU A 16 22.38 -46.33 -30.14
N SER A 17 22.71 -45.08 -30.02
CA SER A 17 23.75 -44.47 -30.90
C SER A 17 24.08 -43.06 -30.49
N CYS A 18 25.36 -42.77 -30.37
CA CYS A 18 25.98 -41.46 -30.25
C CYS A 18 25.73 -40.63 -31.52
N ALA A 19 25.23 -39.39 -31.34
CA ALA A 19 25.41 -38.34 -32.34
C ALA A 19 25.67 -37.02 -31.58
N VAL A 20 26.89 -36.59 -31.64
CA VAL A 20 27.34 -35.26 -31.17
C VAL A 20 26.85 -34.24 -32.19
N LEU A 21 25.94 -33.38 -31.79
CA LEU A 21 25.64 -32.13 -32.50
C LEU A 21 25.90 -30.98 -31.56
N ALA A 22 26.99 -30.24 -31.89
CA ALA A 22 27.29 -28.96 -31.33
C ALA A 22 26.24 -27.95 -31.75
N THR A 23 25.38 -27.50 -30.82
CA THR A 23 24.51 -26.37 -31.05
C THR A 23 25.01 -25.17 -30.28
N ALA A 24 25.26 -24.10 -31.03
CA ALA A 24 25.67 -22.78 -30.57
C ALA A 24 24.69 -22.24 -29.53
N MET A 25 25.21 -21.87 -28.34
CA MET A 25 24.48 -21.09 -27.35
C MET A 25 24.35 -19.66 -27.86
N VAL A 26 23.15 -19.27 -28.30
CA VAL A 26 22.78 -17.88 -28.42
C VAL A 26 22.49 -17.40 -26.99
N ALA A 27 23.41 -16.63 -26.42
CA ALA A 27 23.16 -15.89 -25.19
C ALA A 27 22.15 -14.77 -25.49
N CYS A 28 20.88 -14.99 -25.14
CA CYS A 28 19.92 -13.91 -25.01
C CYS A 28 20.29 -13.10 -23.76
N ASP A 29 20.86 -11.94 -23.98
CA ASP A 29 21.06 -10.91 -22.98
C ASP A 29 19.65 -10.43 -22.54
N GLY A 30 19.13 -11.07 -21.51
CA GLY A 30 17.89 -10.68 -20.87
C GLY A 30 18.11 -9.42 -20.06
N SER A 31 17.82 -8.28 -20.65
CA SER A 31 17.70 -7.01 -19.93
C SER A 31 16.67 -7.18 -18.83
N SER A 32 17.13 -7.48 -17.62
CA SER A 32 16.31 -7.54 -16.42
C SER A 32 15.88 -6.12 -16.10
N ALA A 33 14.64 -5.77 -16.46
CA ALA A 33 13.97 -4.62 -15.87
C ALA A 33 14.04 -4.74 -14.33
N PRO A 34 14.24 -3.64 -13.59
CA PRO A 34 14.32 -3.70 -12.14
C PRO A 34 13.01 -4.29 -11.58
N GLN A 35 13.09 -5.52 -11.10
CA GLN A 35 11.98 -6.15 -10.41
C GLN A 35 11.77 -5.38 -9.10
N VAL A 36 10.70 -4.59 -9.05
CA VAL A 36 10.20 -4.02 -7.81
C VAL A 36 9.84 -5.19 -6.90
N LYS A 37 10.65 -5.39 -5.88
CA LYS A 37 10.49 -6.46 -4.90
C LYS A 37 9.09 -6.33 -4.31
N ALA A 38 8.17 -7.22 -4.64
CA ALA A 38 6.85 -7.27 -4.05
C ALA A 38 7.04 -7.47 -2.54
N THR A 39 6.82 -6.44 -1.76
CA THR A 39 6.86 -6.52 -0.29
C THR A 39 5.65 -7.33 0.12
N ALA A 40 5.84 -8.32 0.97
CA ALA A 40 4.86 -9.36 1.30
C ALA A 40 3.43 -8.82 1.46
N GLY A 41 2.58 -9.08 0.47
CA GLY A 41 1.16 -8.78 0.51
C GLY A 41 0.70 -7.46 -0.14
N ILE A 42 1.56 -6.46 -0.35
CA ILE A 42 1.16 -5.22 -1.03
C ILE A 42 1.16 -5.42 -2.56
N PRO A 43 0.07 -5.13 -3.27
CA PRO A 43 0.04 -5.22 -4.73
C PRO A 43 1.13 -4.36 -5.38
N ALA A 44 1.83 -4.94 -6.37
CA ALA A 44 2.85 -4.21 -7.11
C ALA A 44 2.25 -2.96 -7.78
N GLY A 45 2.91 -1.81 -7.65
CA GLY A 45 2.47 -0.54 -8.23
C GLY A 45 1.37 0.19 -7.45
N LEU A 46 0.84 -0.38 -6.37
CA LEU A 46 -0.14 0.31 -5.54
C LEU A 46 0.46 1.57 -4.88
N ILE A 47 1.72 1.48 -4.45
CA ILE A 47 2.47 2.61 -3.90
C ILE A 47 3.57 2.99 -4.88
N SER A 48 3.61 4.24 -5.30
CA SER A 48 4.58 4.77 -6.27
C SER A 48 5.02 6.18 -5.89
N LYS A 49 6.18 6.62 -6.41
CA LYS A 49 6.53 8.03 -6.38
C LYS A 49 5.70 8.80 -7.40
N GLY A 50 5.24 9.99 -7.03
CA GLY A 50 4.41 10.81 -7.91
C GLY A 50 4.19 12.22 -7.38
N PRO A 51 3.46 13.07 -8.11
CA PRO A 51 3.25 14.47 -7.77
C PRO A 51 2.41 14.66 -6.49
N ALA A 52 1.71 13.63 -6.02
CA ALA A 52 0.79 13.67 -4.89
C ALA A 52 -0.19 14.84 -4.97
N THR A 53 -0.97 14.88 -6.04
CA THR A 53 -2.01 15.90 -6.27
C THR A 53 -3.40 15.35 -6.03
N GLY A 54 -4.30 16.19 -5.51
CA GLY A 54 -5.68 15.80 -5.21
C GLY A 54 -6.41 16.89 -4.44
N THR A 55 -7.59 16.57 -3.96
CA THR A 55 -8.39 17.46 -3.09
C THR A 55 -7.98 17.24 -1.62
N GLY A 56 -7.88 18.31 -0.84
CA GLY A 56 -7.58 18.22 0.60
C GLY A 56 -8.59 17.37 1.36
N VAL A 57 -8.14 16.74 2.45
CA VAL A 57 -8.96 15.82 3.26
C VAL A 57 -10.25 16.46 3.75
N SER A 58 -10.18 17.71 4.25
CA SER A 58 -11.34 18.42 4.80
C SER A 58 -12.45 18.63 3.77
N ALA A 59 -12.06 19.01 2.54
CA ALA A 59 -13.00 19.25 1.45
C ALA A 59 -13.65 17.96 0.96
N VAL A 60 -12.85 16.90 0.81
CA VAL A 60 -13.38 15.57 0.45
C VAL A 60 -14.33 15.06 1.53
N LYS A 61 -13.95 15.15 2.79
CA LYS A 61 -14.73 14.65 3.92
C LYS A 61 -16.08 15.32 4.06
N ALA A 62 -16.20 16.59 3.65
CA ALA A 62 -17.46 17.35 3.69
C ALA A 62 -18.49 16.83 2.69
N THR A 63 -18.09 16.18 1.60
CA THR A 63 -18.97 15.82 0.47
C THR A 63 -18.98 14.34 0.12
N ALA A 64 -17.91 13.60 0.44
CA ALA A 64 -17.76 12.20 0.07
C ALA A 64 -18.86 11.32 0.70
N LYS A 65 -19.23 10.28 -0.03
CA LYS A 65 -20.22 9.29 0.42
C LYS A 65 -19.61 7.90 0.43
N GLN A 66 -20.11 7.05 1.30
CA GLN A 66 -19.70 5.65 1.33
C GLN A 66 -19.91 4.99 -0.04
N GLY A 67 -18.92 4.23 -0.49
CA GLY A 67 -18.89 3.59 -1.81
C GLY A 67 -18.36 4.47 -2.95
N GLU A 68 -18.15 5.77 -2.72
CA GLU A 68 -17.62 6.69 -3.73
C GLU A 68 -16.12 6.48 -3.93
N THR A 69 -15.65 6.58 -5.18
CA THR A 69 -14.22 6.61 -5.50
C THR A 69 -13.74 8.07 -5.50
N ILE A 70 -12.74 8.33 -4.69
CA ILE A 70 -12.17 9.66 -4.46
C ILE A 70 -10.67 9.68 -4.66
N THR A 71 -10.10 10.89 -4.88
CA THR A 71 -8.67 11.13 -4.78
C THR A 71 -8.44 12.29 -3.83
N LEU A 72 -7.79 12.00 -2.71
CA LEU A 72 -7.48 12.98 -1.67
C LEU A 72 -5.98 13.13 -1.50
N VAL A 73 -5.55 14.33 -1.12
CA VAL A 73 -4.16 14.62 -0.75
C VAL A 73 -4.08 14.95 0.72
N GLY A 74 -3.04 14.42 1.38
CA GLY A 74 -2.77 14.69 2.79
C GLY A 74 -1.32 14.46 3.14
N ARG A 75 -0.97 14.82 4.36
CA ARG A 75 0.33 14.56 4.97
C ARG A 75 0.18 13.46 6.02
N ILE A 76 1.05 12.46 6.03
CA ILE A 76 0.97 11.36 7.00
C ILE A 76 1.23 11.89 8.41
N GLY A 77 0.28 11.68 9.32
CA GLY A 77 0.32 12.20 10.68
C GLY A 77 -1.06 12.20 11.36
N GLY A 78 -1.23 13.10 12.35
CA GLY A 78 -2.50 13.29 13.07
C GLY A 78 -2.63 12.46 14.34
N SER A 79 -1.60 11.73 14.70
CA SER A 79 -1.45 11.03 15.98
C SER A 79 0.03 10.75 16.24
N GLU A 80 0.38 10.43 17.48
CA GLU A 80 1.74 10.03 17.87
C GLU A 80 2.23 8.83 17.03
N ASP A 81 1.39 7.85 16.79
CA ASP A 81 1.66 6.71 15.90
C ASP A 81 0.64 6.70 14.74
N PRO A 82 0.95 7.35 13.61
CA PRO A 82 0.04 7.44 12.47
C PRO A 82 -0.01 6.16 11.63
N PHE A 83 0.76 5.12 11.97
CA PHE A 83 0.79 3.85 11.26
C PHE A 83 0.28 2.71 12.13
N GLY A 84 -0.48 1.80 11.55
CA GLY A 84 -0.77 0.52 12.17
C GLY A 84 0.50 -0.33 12.30
N GLN A 85 0.78 -0.89 13.48
CA GLN A 85 2.01 -1.65 13.74
C GLN A 85 2.10 -2.92 12.87
N ASP A 86 1.00 -3.68 12.80
CA ASP A 86 0.92 -4.97 12.08
C ASP A 86 -0.11 -4.96 10.96
N ARG A 87 -0.51 -3.78 10.51
CA ARG A 87 -1.56 -3.62 9.50
C ARG A 87 -1.20 -2.52 8.51
N ALA A 88 -1.61 -2.73 7.28
CA ALA A 88 -1.47 -1.74 6.21
C ALA A 88 -2.52 -0.63 6.35
N VAL A 89 -2.42 0.13 7.45
CA VAL A 89 -3.29 1.25 7.80
C VAL A 89 -2.43 2.43 8.22
N PHE A 90 -2.81 3.62 7.80
CA PHE A 90 -2.18 4.85 8.27
C PHE A 90 -3.14 6.03 8.21
N THR A 91 -2.83 7.10 8.93
CA THR A 91 -3.62 8.33 8.93
C THR A 91 -2.93 9.43 8.13
N ILE A 92 -3.74 10.26 7.48
CA ILE A 92 -3.30 11.46 6.77
C ILE A 92 -4.10 12.67 7.25
N VAL A 93 -3.44 13.81 7.23
CA VAL A 93 -4.00 15.11 7.66
C VAL A 93 -4.03 16.06 6.48
N ASP A 94 -5.07 16.89 6.43
CA ASP A 94 -5.24 17.93 5.41
C ASP A 94 -4.01 18.83 5.34
N PRO A 95 -3.47 19.11 4.13
CA PRO A 95 -2.29 19.95 3.97
C PRO A 95 -2.47 21.41 4.45
N ALA A 96 -3.70 21.87 4.63
CA ALA A 96 -3.99 23.19 5.16
C ALA A 96 -3.76 23.30 6.68
N LEU A 97 -3.69 22.15 7.39
CA LEU A 97 -3.38 22.12 8.81
C LEU A 97 -1.86 22.10 9.02
N LYS A 98 -1.41 22.76 10.08
CA LYS A 98 0.01 22.88 10.39
C LYS A 98 0.46 21.79 11.35
N SER A 99 1.44 21.01 10.94
CA SER A 99 2.12 20.08 11.85
C SER A 99 2.99 20.86 12.85
N CYS A 100 3.40 20.21 13.94
CA CYS A 100 4.30 20.85 14.89
C CYS A 100 5.65 21.22 14.25
N SER A 101 6.08 20.48 13.20
CA SER A 101 7.27 20.86 12.42
C SER A 101 7.12 22.17 11.64
N ASP A 102 5.89 22.55 11.28
CA ASP A 102 5.61 23.81 10.58
C ASP A 102 5.52 25.00 11.55
N ALA A 103 5.44 24.77 12.86
CA ALA A 103 5.33 25.80 13.89
C ALA A 103 6.67 26.48 14.22
N GLY A 104 7.77 26.05 13.62
CA GLY A 104 9.07 26.73 13.74
C GLY A 104 9.87 26.39 15.00
N ASP A 105 9.41 25.52 15.86
CA ASP A 105 10.12 25.05 17.04
C ASP A 105 10.18 23.52 17.09
N PRO A 106 11.13 22.91 16.36
CA PRO A 106 11.27 21.47 16.30
C PRO A 106 11.67 20.82 17.62
N ASP A 107 12.21 21.60 18.57
CA ASP A 107 12.75 21.09 19.83
C ASP A 107 11.66 20.83 20.88
N HIS A 108 10.44 21.32 20.67
CA HIS A 108 9.34 21.19 21.62
C HIS A 108 8.45 19.97 21.44
N CYS A 109 8.58 19.25 20.33
CA CYS A 109 7.69 18.13 20.04
C CYS A 109 8.48 16.89 19.58
N ALA A 110 8.46 15.85 20.42
CA ALA A 110 9.11 14.57 20.09
C ALA A 110 8.47 13.86 18.88
N THR A 111 7.20 14.19 18.59
CA THR A 111 6.41 13.64 17.49
C THR A 111 5.80 14.78 16.65
N PRO A 112 6.59 15.50 15.83
CA PRO A 112 6.13 16.69 15.13
C PRO A 112 5.01 16.44 14.11
N TRP A 113 4.69 15.19 13.85
CA TRP A 113 3.62 14.72 12.97
C TRP A 113 2.29 14.42 13.66
N ASP A 114 2.18 14.59 15.00
CA ASP A 114 0.94 14.33 15.74
C ASP A 114 -0.05 15.50 15.72
N TYR A 115 0.38 16.68 15.29
CA TYR A 115 -0.44 17.91 15.20
C TYR A 115 -1.02 18.34 16.55
N CYS A 116 -0.33 18.09 17.66
CA CYS A 116 -0.81 18.35 19.02
C CYS A 116 -1.16 19.83 19.28
N CYS A 117 -0.63 20.77 18.49
CA CYS A 117 -0.87 22.21 18.59
C CYS A 117 -2.09 22.68 17.77
N GLU A 118 -2.69 21.82 16.97
CA GLU A 118 -3.85 22.16 16.15
C GLU A 118 -5.18 22.09 16.93
N ASP A 119 -6.16 22.85 16.48
CA ASP A 119 -7.53 22.75 17.01
C ASP A 119 -8.08 21.33 16.79
N ARG A 120 -8.58 20.72 17.86
CA ARG A 120 -9.08 19.33 17.80
C ARG A 120 -10.25 19.17 16.84
N GLY A 121 -11.09 20.19 16.68
CA GLY A 121 -12.21 20.17 15.74
C GLY A 121 -11.71 20.24 14.29
N ALA A 122 -10.69 21.09 14.03
CA ALA A 122 -10.04 21.16 12.72
C ALA A 122 -9.36 19.84 12.38
N LEU A 123 -8.60 19.27 13.32
CA LEU A 123 -7.94 17.98 13.14
C LEU A 123 -8.94 16.86 12.86
N LYS A 124 -10.04 16.80 13.61
CA LYS A 124 -11.15 15.84 13.38
C LYS A 124 -11.72 15.97 11.97
N ARG A 125 -11.92 17.18 11.47
CA ARG A 125 -12.44 17.41 10.10
C ARG A 125 -11.39 17.11 9.03
N GLY A 126 -10.11 17.33 9.35
CA GLY A 126 -8.99 17.24 8.42
C GLY A 126 -8.24 15.90 8.44
N THR A 127 -8.67 14.89 9.16
CA THR A 127 -7.98 13.59 9.24
C THR A 127 -8.76 12.50 8.53
N ALA A 128 -8.07 11.65 7.77
CA ALA A 128 -8.62 10.45 7.16
C ALA A 128 -7.76 9.22 7.46
N THR A 129 -8.38 8.06 7.55
CA THR A 129 -7.70 6.76 7.69
C THR A 129 -7.60 6.11 6.33
N ILE A 130 -6.43 5.63 5.98
CA ILE A 130 -6.14 4.93 4.73
C ILE A 130 -5.87 3.47 5.03
N GLU A 131 -6.55 2.59 4.32
CA GLU A 131 -6.39 1.14 4.41
C GLU A 131 -5.93 0.56 3.08
N ILE A 132 -4.93 -0.32 3.10
CA ILE A 132 -4.61 -1.20 1.99
C ILE A 132 -5.16 -2.59 2.35
N THR A 133 -6.11 -3.08 1.56
CA THR A 133 -6.92 -4.25 1.94
C THR A 133 -6.68 -5.45 1.04
N ASP A 134 -7.03 -6.62 1.55
CA ASP A 134 -7.18 -7.85 0.76
C ASP A 134 -8.48 -7.82 -0.07
N SER A 135 -8.72 -8.87 -0.86
CA SER A 135 -9.95 -9.03 -1.66
C SER A 135 -11.25 -9.12 -0.84
N ASN A 136 -11.14 -9.38 0.47
CA ASN A 136 -12.27 -9.41 1.41
C ASN A 136 -12.49 -8.05 2.09
N GLY A 137 -11.71 -7.03 1.72
CA GLY A 137 -11.80 -5.69 2.30
C GLY A 137 -11.21 -5.57 3.70
N ARG A 138 -10.36 -6.52 4.12
CA ARG A 138 -9.67 -6.46 5.42
C ARG A 138 -8.27 -5.88 5.22
N PRO A 139 -7.80 -4.97 6.10
CA PRO A 139 -6.43 -4.47 6.05
C PRO A 139 -5.41 -5.60 6.01
N LEU A 140 -4.45 -5.51 5.10
CA LEU A 140 -3.35 -6.45 5.00
C LEU A 140 -2.57 -6.48 6.32
N LYS A 141 -2.15 -7.68 6.73
CA LYS A 141 -1.35 -7.88 7.96
C LYS A 141 0.14 -7.62 7.68
N VAL A 142 0.47 -6.37 7.37
CA VAL A 142 1.83 -5.92 7.10
C VAL A 142 1.97 -4.45 7.48
N ALA A 143 3.05 -4.10 8.17
CA ALA A 143 3.40 -2.70 8.44
C ALA A 143 3.84 -2.01 7.14
N VAL A 144 3.36 -0.80 6.89
CA VAL A 144 3.66 -0.04 5.66
C VAL A 144 4.59 1.14 5.87
N ARG A 145 4.94 1.46 7.12
CA ARG A 145 5.89 2.53 7.44
C ARG A 145 7.23 2.27 6.74
N GLY A 146 7.78 3.29 6.09
CA GLY A 146 9.04 3.23 5.34
C GLY A 146 8.93 2.65 3.92
N MET A 147 7.80 2.04 3.55
CA MET A 147 7.62 1.46 2.21
C MET A 147 7.47 2.56 1.17
N SER A 148 8.32 2.56 0.15
CA SER A 148 8.29 3.52 -0.97
C SER A 148 8.23 4.99 -0.53
N GLY A 149 8.68 5.31 0.70
CA GLY A 149 8.68 6.65 1.27
C GLY A 149 7.40 7.01 2.05
N LEU A 150 6.59 6.02 2.46
CA LEU A 150 5.51 6.22 3.42
C LEU A 150 6.10 6.46 4.81
N ASP A 151 6.48 7.68 5.09
CA ASP A 151 7.08 8.12 6.35
C ASP A 151 6.22 9.20 7.00
N PRO A 152 6.33 9.44 8.32
CA PRO A 152 5.69 10.58 8.95
C PRO A 152 6.01 11.88 8.20
N LEU A 153 5.02 12.76 8.04
CA LEU A 153 5.07 14.02 7.29
C LEU A 153 5.22 13.88 5.76
N ALA A 154 5.36 12.67 5.19
CA ALA A 154 5.31 12.50 3.74
C ALA A 154 3.95 12.96 3.20
N VAL A 155 3.99 13.68 2.08
CA VAL A 155 2.77 14.08 1.36
C VAL A 155 2.37 12.98 0.40
N VAL A 156 1.12 12.55 0.50
CA VAL A 156 0.58 11.47 -0.34
C VAL A 156 -0.71 11.89 -1.02
N ALA A 157 -0.89 11.44 -2.26
CA ALA A 157 -2.21 11.39 -2.89
C ALA A 157 -2.72 9.97 -2.87
N VAL A 158 -3.94 9.78 -2.40
CA VAL A 158 -4.58 8.47 -2.27
C VAL A 158 -5.83 8.45 -3.14
N THR A 159 -5.85 7.57 -4.12
CA THR A 159 -7.06 7.20 -4.85
C THR A 159 -7.63 5.93 -4.25
N GLY A 160 -8.92 5.92 -3.98
CA GLY A 160 -9.56 4.76 -3.34
C GLY A 160 -11.06 4.92 -3.17
N THR A 161 -11.69 3.92 -2.58
CA THR A 161 -13.12 3.89 -2.30
C THR A 161 -13.38 4.22 -0.83
N VAL A 162 -14.32 5.11 -0.56
CA VAL A 162 -14.79 5.40 0.81
C VAL A 162 -15.46 4.16 1.38
N SER A 163 -14.83 3.53 2.35
CA SER A 163 -15.37 2.34 3.02
C SER A 163 -16.25 2.68 4.19
N GLU A 164 -15.96 3.77 4.89
CA GLU A 164 -16.75 4.27 6.01
C GLU A 164 -16.66 5.80 6.09
N GLN A 165 -17.79 6.41 6.38
CA GLN A 165 -17.89 7.82 6.73
C GLN A 165 -19.05 7.99 7.71
N ASN A 166 -18.87 8.84 8.73
CA ASN A 166 -19.92 9.12 9.69
C ASN A 166 -19.84 10.55 10.24
N ASP A 167 -20.92 11.00 10.87
CA ASP A 167 -21.06 12.33 11.49
C ASP A 167 -20.10 12.52 12.69
N ALA A 168 -19.61 11.43 13.28
CA ALA A 168 -18.58 11.49 14.31
C ALA A 168 -17.21 11.93 13.76
N GLY A 169 -17.08 12.11 12.45
CA GLY A 169 -15.89 12.62 11.78
C GLY A 169 -14.91 11.55 11.39
N LEU A 170 -15.33 10.30 11.23
CA LEU A 170 -14.53 9.25 10.63
C LEU A 170 -14.64 9.32 9.10
N LEU A 171 -13.51 9.17 8.41
CA LEU A 171 -13.41 8.89 6.98
C LEU A 171 -12.37 7.80 6.80
N VAL A 172 -12.78 6.65 6.27
CA VAL A 172 -11.91 5.52 5.95
C VAL A 172 -11.92 5.29 4.44
N VAL A 173 -10.74 5.22 3.84
CA VAL A 173 -10.56 5.03 2.41
C VAL A 173 -9.74 3.78 2.14
N ARG A 174 -10.30 2.84 1.37
CA ARG A 174 -9.58 1.68 0.84
C ARG A 174 -8.82 2.10 -0.39
N ALA A 175 -7.50 2.17 -0.25
CA ALA A 175 -6.62 2.65 -1.30
C ALA A 175 -6.51 1.65 -2.47
N THR A 176 -6.61 2.17 -3.68
CA THR A 176 -6.32 1.47 -4.93
C THR A 176 -5.04 2.00 -5.59
N LYS A 177 -4.61 3.21 -5.24
CA LYS A 177 -3.37 3.84 -5.67
C LYS A 177 -2.90 4.83 -4.61
N ILE A 178 -1.59 4.87 -4.36
CA ILE A 178 -0.95 5.83 -3.47
C ILE A 178 0.26 6.41 -4.21
N GLU A 179 0.29 7.73 -4.36
CA GLU A 179 1.44 8.46 -4.88
C GLU A 179 2.11 9.21 -3.74
N VAL A 180 3.41 9.00 -3.56
CA VAL A 180 4.23 9.62 -2.51
C VAL A 180 5.15 10.65 -3.15
N ARG A 181 5.12 11.88 -2.64
CA ARG A 181 6.00 12.98 -3.09
C ARG A 181 7.32 12.98 -2.32
#